data_1b6b99e804da35886047df66dc4d7d20
#
_entry.id   1b6b99e804da35886047df66dc4d7d20
#
_cell.length_a   1.000
_cell.length_b   1.000
_cell.length_c   1.000
_cell.angle_alpha   90.00
_cell.angle_beta   90.00
_cell.angle_gamma   90.00
#
_symmetry.space_group_name_H-M   'P 1'
#
loop_
_entity.id
_entity.type
_entity.pdbx_description
1 polymer ?
#
loop_
_entity_poly.entity_id
_entity_poly.type
_entity_poly.pdbx_seq_one_letter_code
_entity_poly.pdbx_strand_id
1 'polypeptide(L)'
;MITLSLVRGRERREREMGMMLLIYAAVVLAIPFGSRSERLSTKECEDLGFTGLALCSDCNTFAEYVKNQGYKVYNVYLVSDCLKCCTEDSDDSMSKITYSGAVLEVCMRKLVFYPEIVGFIEEEKEKFPSVKVQYVFNSPPKLIMLDDDGQHKETIRVDNWKREHILQFMREKLKPSSAAI
;
A
#
# COMPACT_ATOMS: atom_id res chain seq x y z
N MET A 1 30.84 48.81 -49.93
CA MET A 1 29.51 48.12 -49.77
C MET A 1 29.55 46.80 -49.04
N ILE A 2 30.58 46.44 -48.32
CA ILE A 2 30.71 45.07 -47.67
C ILE A 2 30.34 45.11 -46.18
N THR A 3 30.36 46.25 -45.51
CA THR A 3 30.12 46.36 -44.04
C THR A 3 28.66 46.24 -43.61
N LEU A 4 27.70 46.60 -44.45
CA LEU A 4 26.25 46.52 -44.11
C LEU A 4 25.66 45.09 -44.11
N SER A 5 26.27 44.16 -44.86
CA SER A 5 25.80 42.76 -44.94
C SER A 5 26.17 41.96 -43.70
N LEU A 6 27.31 42.22 -43.07
CA LEU A 6 27.79 41.53 -41.89
C LEU A 6 27.02 41.90 -40.62
N VAL A 7 26.60 43.16 -40.50
CA VAL A 7 25.83 43.65 -39.35
C VAL A 7 24.43 43.01 -39.34
N ARG A 8 23.78 42.92 -40.52
CA ARG A 8 22.42 42.35 -40.62
C ARG A 8 22.39 40.83 -40.35
N GLY A 9 23.46 40.10 -40.66
CA GLY A 9 23.59 38.67 -40.34
C GLY A 9 23.79 38.41 -38.86
N ARG A 10 24.44 39.33 -38.13
CA ARG A 10 24.67 39.21 -36.69
C ARG A 10 23.39 39.43 -35.88
N GLU A 11 22.61 40.46 -36.23
CA GLU A 11 21.31 40.74 -35.59
C GLU A 11 20.28 39.61 -35.81
N ARG A 12 20.31 38.98 -36.98
CA ARG A 12 19.43 37.86 -37.25
C ARG A 12 19.77 36.65 -36.38
N ARG A 13 21.05 36.31 -36.21
CA ARG A 13 21.54 35.22 -35.37
C ARG A 13 21.25 35.47 -33.89
N GLU A 14 21.35 36.70 -33.40
CA GLU A 14 21.03 37.03 -32.01
C GLU A 14 19.53 36.93 -31.73
N ARG A 15 18.67 37.29 -32.68
CA ARG A 15 17.21 37.09 -32.56
C ARG A 15 16.80 35.62 -32.58
N GLU A 16 17.39 34.80 -33.43
CA GLU A 16 17.14 33.36 -33.49
C GLU A 16 17.60 32.65 -32.21
N MET A 17 18.77 33.04 -31.69
CA MET A 17 19.28 32.51 -30.42
C MET A 17 18.42 32.92 -29.21
N GLY A 18 17.95 34.18 -29.18
CA GLY A 18 17.02 34.68 -28.16
C GLY A 18 15.66 33.97 -28.20
N MET A 19 15.13 33.71 -29.39
CA MET A 19 13.86 32.99 -29.56
C MET A 19 13.98 31.52 -29.19
N MET A 20 15.10 30.86 -29.50
CA MET A 20 15.39 29.50 -29.06
C MET A 20 15.50 29.38 -27.54
N LEU A 21 16.17 30.35 -26.88
CA LEU A 21 16.26 30.39 -25.42
C LEU A 21 14.90 30.60 -24.74
N LEU A 22 14.05 31.47 -25.33
CA LEU A 22 12.69 31.68 -24.82
C LEU A 22 11.80 30.43 -24.96
N ILE A 23 11.91 29.71 -26.09
CA ILE A 23 11.20 28.47 -26.31
C ILE A 23 11.70 27.41 -25.33
N TYR A 24 13.01 27.30 -25.10
CA TYR A 24 13.58 26.36 -24.13
C TYR A 24 13.13 26.65 -22.69
N ALA A 25 13.12 27.95 -22.31
CA ALA A 25 12.60 28.37 -21.01
C ALA A 25 11.10 28.09 -20.85
N ALA A 26 10.29 28.28 -21.90
CA ALA A 26 8.86 27.96 -21.89
C ALA A 26 8.59 26.48 -21.79
N VAL A 27 9.40 25.65 -22.45
CA VAL A 27 9.27 24.17 -22.38
C VAL A 27 9.68 23.65 -21.00
N VAL A 28 10.73 24.20 -20.40
CA VAL A 28 11.16 23.82 -19.04
C VAL A 28 10.14 24.22 -17.97
N LEU A 29 9.45 25.36 -18.16
CA LEU A 29 8.38 25.82 -17.25
C LEU A 29 7.04 25.08 -17.46
N ALA A 30 6.86 24.40 -18.59
CA ALA A 30 5.65 23.64 -18.91
C ALA A 30 5.69 22.17 -18.44
N ILE A 31 6.81 21.73 -17.87
CA ILE A 31 6.86 20.42 -17.21
C ILE A 31 6.10 20.58 -15.88
N PRO A 32 4.89 19.99 -15.75
CA PRO A 32 4.22 20.00 -14.46
C PRO A 32 5.11 19.20 -13.49
N PHE A 33 5.78 19.88 -12.59
CA PHE A 33 6.44 19.26 -11.42
C PHE A 33 5.34 18.76 -10.47
N GLY A 34 4.48 17.91 -11.00
CA GLY A 34 3.57 17.12 -10.22
C GLY A 34 4.34 15.93 -9.70
N SER A 35 4.96 16.05 -8.54
CA SER A 35 5.34 14.90 -7.73
C SER A 35 4.05 14.21 -7.27
N ARG A 36 3.35 13.56 -8.20
CA ARG A 36 2.34 12.59 -7.86
C ARG A 36 3.15 11.40 -7.37
N SER A 37 3.21 11.21 -6.06
CA SER A 37 3.72 9.99 -5.46
C SER A 37 2.97 8.84 -6.13
N GLU A 38 3.65 8.11 -7.00
CA GLU A 38 3.06 6.99 -7.72
C GLU A 38 2.76 5.91 -6.68
N ARG A 39 1.46 5.63 -6.49
CA ARG A 39 1.02 4.58 -5.57
C ARG A 39 1.45 3.23 -6.12
N LEU A 40 2.00 2.40 -5.27
CA LEU A 40 2.37 1.04 -5.62
C LEU A 40 1.13 0.16 -5.75
N SER A 41 1.23 -0.91 -6.52
CA SER A 41 0.18 -1.92 -6.61
C SER A 41 0.06 -2.69 -5.29
N THR A 42 -1.09 -3.30 -5.05
CA THR A 42 -1.34 -4.13 -3.84
C THR A 42 -0.27 -5.20 -3.65
N LYS A 43 0.14 -5.85 -4.73
CA LYS A 43 1.17 -6.90 -4.69
C LYS A 43 2.55 -6.35 -4.31
N GLU A 44 2.95 -5.22 -4.86
CA GLU A 44 4.22 -4.57 -4.51
C GLU A 44 4.22 -4.12 -3.05
N CYS A 45 3.09 -3.64 -2.54
CA CYS A 45 2.94 -3.28 -1.14
C CYS A 45 3.00 -4.50 -0.21
N GLU A 46 2.37 -5.63 -0.58
CA GLU A 46 2.48 -6.90 0.15
C GLU A 46 3.92 -7.40 0.20
N ASP A 47 4.66 -7.32 -0.92
CA ASP A 47 6.07 -7.71 -1.01
C ASP A 47 6.97 -6.83 -0.11
N LEU A 48 6.61 -5.57 0.10
CA LEU A 48 7.26 -4.63 1.03
C LEU A 48 6.80 -4.83 2.48
N GLY A 49 5.80 -5.68 2.74
CA GLY A 49 5.24 -5.96 4.06
C GLY A 49 4.14 -5.00 4.50
N PHE A 50 3.62 -4.16 3.60
CA PHE A 50 2.48 -3.30 3.88
C PHE A 50 1.18 -3.97 3.43
N THR A 51 0.15 -3.82 4.25
CA THR A 51 -1.21 -4.24 3.91
C THR A 51 -2.08 -3.02 3.62
N GLY A 52 -3.20 -3.19 2.95
CA GLY A 52 -4.18 -2.12 2.72
C GLY A 52 -4.82 -1.56 4.00
N LEU A 53 -4.44 -2.08 5.17
CA LEU A 53 -4.90 -1.62 6.49
C LEU A 53 -4.04 -0.47 7.04
N ALA A 54 -2.88 -0.20 6.46
CA ALA A 54 -2.02 0.91 6.88
C ALA A 54 -2.68 2.24 6.48
N LEU A 55 -2.98 3.10 7.46
CA LEU A 55 -3.52 4.43 7.22
C LEU A 55 -2.41 5.43 6.89
N CYS A 56 -2.72 6.42 6.05
CA CYS A 56 -1.75 7.45 5.73
C CYS A 56 -1.40 8.32 6.96
N SER A 57 -2.33 8.51 7.90
CA SER A 57 -2.06 9.14 9.21
C SER A 57 -1.04 8.38 10.03
N ASP A 58 -1.11 7.03 10.04
CA ASP A 58 -0.14 6.20 10.75
C ASP A 58 1.25 6.34 10.15
N CYS A 59 1.36 6.37 8.81
CA CYS A 59 2.62 6.60 8.11
C CYS A 59 3.20 7.99 8.43
N ASN A 60 2.35 9.02 8.55
CA ASN A 60 2.79 10.37 8.92
C ASN A 60 3.26 10.42 10.39
N THR A 61 2.53 9.80 11.31
CA THR A 61 2.93 9.67 12.72
C THR A 61 4.27 8.93 12.84
N PHE A 62 4.44 7.86 12.08
CA PHE A 62 5.70 7.13 12.01
C PHE A 62 6.84 8.00 11.45
N ALA A 63 6.57 8.83 10.45
CA ALA A 63 7.54 9.77 9.89
C ALA A 63 8.02 10.80 10.93
N GLU A 64 7.09 11.33 11.73
CA GLU A 64 7.43 12.25 12.83
C GLU A 64 8.27 11.57 13.91
N TYR A 65 7.91 10.34 14.28
CA TYR A 65 8.67 9.55 15.23
C TYR A 65 10.12 9.32 14.75
N VAL A 66 10.28 8.88 13.51
CA VAL A 66 11.59 8.63 12.87
C VAL A 66 12.44 9.91 12.87
N LYS A 67 11.85 11.06 12.51
CA LYS A 67 12.50 12.37 12.52
C LYS A 67 12.99 12.77 13.91
N ASN A 68 12.16 12.57 14.93
CA ASN A 68 12.45 12.97 16.30
C ASN A 68 13.54 12.10 16.95
N GLN A 69 13.66 10.84 16.54
CA GLN A 69 14.67 9.92 17.06
C GLN A 69 16.05 10.04 16.39
N GLY A 70 16.17 10.90 15.36
CA GLY A 70 17.45 11.10 14.65
C GLY A 70 17.93 9.87 13.88
N TYR A 71 17.01 8.95 13.56
CA TYR A 71 17.33 7.73 12.81
C TYR A 71 17.77 8.03 11.37
N LYS A 72 18.86 7.38 10.95
CA LYS A 72 19.53 7.57 9.67
C LYS A 72 18.71 7.03 8.49
N VAL A 73 19.13 7.43 7.30
CA VAL A 73 18.66 7.21 5.92
C VAL A 73 17.75 5.99 5.68
N TYR A 74 17.96 4.87 6.35
CA TYR A 74 17.17 3.64 6.18
C TYR A 74 15.67 3.84 6.49
N ASN A 75 15.35 4.59 7.54
CA ASN A 75 13.95 4.79 7.94
C ASN A 75 13.19 5.76 7.03
N VAL A 76 13.90 6.58 6.24
CA VAL A 76 13.28 7.47 5.24
C VAL A 76 12.68 6.66 4.09
N TYR A 77 13.32 5.57 3.66
CA TYR A 77 12.79 4.67 2.64
C TYR A 77 11.53 3.97 3.14
N LEU A 78 11.54 3.45 4.37
CA LEU A 78 10.39 2.77 4.96
C LEU A 78 9.17 3.70 5.08
N VAL A 79 9.38 4.97 5.49
CA VAL A 79 8.31 5.99 5.50
C VAL A 79 7.80 6.27 4.09
N SER A 80 8.70 6.40 3.11
CA SER A 80 8.33 6.62 1.71
C SER A 80 7.49 5.46 1.16
N ASP A 81 7.87 4.22 1.45
CA ASP A 81 7.15 3.05 1.01
C ASP A 81 5.79 2.92 1.72
N CYS A 82 5.72 3.22 3.01
CA CYS A 82 4.47 3.33 3.76
C CYS A 82 3.51 4.30 3.07
N LEU A 83 3.96 5.52 2.75
CA LEU A 83 3.14 6.55 2.11
C LEU A 83 2.68 6.20 0.67
N LYS A 84 3.39 5.32 -0.03
CA LYS A 84 2.96 4.82 -1.34
C LYS A 84 1.94 3.70 -1.24
N CYS A 85 1.89 3.01 -0.09
CA CYS A 85 1.06 1.84 0.16
C CYS A 85 -0.13 2.10 1.07
N CYS A 86 -0.20 3.23 1.75
CA CYS A 86 -1.25 3.52 2.72
C CYS A 86 -2.60 3.82 2.08
N THR A 87 -3.66 3.60 2.84
CA THR A 87 -5.02 4.00 2.51
C THR A 87 -5.31 5.40 3.09
N GLU A 88 -5.99 6.24 2.32
CA GLU A 88 -6.35 7.60 2.79
C GLU A 88 -7.29 7.55 3.99
N ASP A 89 -7.02 8.43 4.94
CA ASP A 89 -7.81 8.63 6.16
C ASP A 89 -9.15 9.33 5.83
N SER A 90 -10.06 8.64 5.17
CA SER A 90 -11.43 9.08 5.20
C SER A 90 -12.09 8.44 6.41
N ASP A 91 -12.71 9.20 7.27
CA ASP A 91 -13.42 8.76 8.49
C ASP A 91 -14.41 7.60 8.25
N ASP A 92 -14.63 7.27 6.99
CA ASP A 92 -15.59 6.29 6.50
C ASP A 92 -14.95 5.10 5.74
N SER A 93 -13.66 5.17 5.34
CA SER A 93 -13.11 4.19 4.42
C SER A 93 -12.61 2.92 5.09
N MET A 94 -12.02 3.02 6.29
CA MET A 94 -11.51 1.84 7.00
C MET A 94 -12.63 1.01 7.65
N SER A 95 -13.71 1.65 8.10
CA SER A 95 -14.89 0.93 8.60
C SER A 95 -15.67 0.25 7.47
N LYS A 96 -15.54 0.74 6.23
CA LYS A 96 -16.31 0.25 5.06
C LYS A 96 -15.64 -0.82 4.24
N ILE A 97 -14.31 -1.05 4.35
CA ILE A 97 -13.69 -2.17 3.66
C ILE A 97 -14.12 -3.46 4.35
N THR A 98 -15.02 -4.17 3.70
CA THR A 98 -15.48 -5.49 4.14
C THR A 98 -15.23 -6.51 3.05
N TYR A 99 -15.01 -7.75 3.46
CA TYR A 99 -14.72 -8.87 2.59
C TYR A 99 -15.85 -9.89 2.65
N SER A 100 -16.11 -10.58 1.57
CA SER A 100 -17.13 -11.62 1.50
C SER A 100 -16.72 -12.91 2.22
N GLY A 101 -15.41 -13.13 2.34
CA GLY A 101 -14.85 -14.31 2.99
C GLY A 101 -13.35 -14.20 3.20
N ALA A 102 -12.79 -15.24 3.80
CA ALA A 102 -11.36 -15.35 3.99
C ALA A 102 -10.89 -16.82 3.91
N VAL A 103 -9.63 -17.01 3.54
CA VAL A 103 -8.94 -18.29 3.65
C VAL A 103 -7.81 -18.13 4.67
N LEU A 104 -7.88 -18.88 5.77
CA LEU A 104 -6.78 -18.97 6.72
C LEU A 104 -5.82 -20.06 6.23
N GLU A 105 -4.72 -19.66 5.62
CA GLU A 105 -3.68 -20.56 5.14
C GLU A 105 -2.67 -20.84 6.25
N VAL A 106 -2.41 -22.10 6.54
CA VAL A 106 -1.51 -22.54 7.61
C VAL A 106 -0.74 -23.79 7.21
N CYS A 107 0.39 -24.04 7.86
CA CYS A 107 1.10 -25.31 7.74
C CYS A 107 0.82 -26.19 8.95
N MET A 108 0.22 -27.38 8.73
CA MET A 108 -0.11 -28.34 9.79
C MET A 108 1.08 -28.60 10.73
N ARG A 109 2.28 -28.79 10.20
CA ARG A 109 3.49 -29.07 11.01
C ARG A 109 3.96 -27.88 11.84
N LYS A 110 3.63 -26.67 11.42
CA LYS A 110 4.05 -25.43 12.11
C LYS A 110 3.01 -24.95 13.12
N LEU A 111 1.79 -25.47 13.13
CA LEU A 111 0.74 -25.04 14.05
C LEU A 111 1.15 -25.16 15.52
N VAL A 112 2.03 -26.11 15.87
CA VAL A 112 2.58 -26.23 17.22
C VAL A 112 3.27 -24.95 17.72
N PHE A 113 3.75 -24.09 16.83
CA PHE A 113 4.37 -22.81 17.15
C PHE A 113 3.37 -21.64 17.22
N TYR A 114 2.10 -21.89 16.88
CA TYR A 114 1.07 -20.86 16.77
C TYR A 114 -0.18 -21.23 17.57
N PRO A 115 -0.09 -21.33 18.91
CA PRO A 115 -1.21 -21.76 19.75
C PRO A 115 -2.45 -20.87 19.61
N GLU A 116 -2.27 -19.56 19.35
CA GLU A 116 -3.37 -18.62 19.13
C GLU A 116 -4.16 -18.95 17.85
N ILE A 117 -3.47 -19.37 16.80
CA ILE A 117 -4.08 -19.81 15.54
C ILE A 117 -4.81 -21.15 15.74
N VAL A 118 -4.21 -22.07 16.49
CA VAL A 118 -4.87 -23.34 16.85
C VAL A 118 -6.17 -23.08 17.62
N GLY A 119 -6.11 -22.23 18.65
CA GLY A 119 -7.30 -21.87 19.43
C GLY A 119 -8.39 -21.21 18.56
N PHE A 120 -8.02 -20.37 17.59
CA PHE A 120 -8.99 -19.83 16.64
C PHE A 120 -9.63 -20.92 15.78
N ILE A 121 -8.84 -21.84 15.23
CA ILE A 121 -9.33 -22.92 14.36
C ILE A 121 -10.28 -23.86 15.10
N GLU A 122 -9.93 -24.25 16.34
CA GLU A 122 -10.66 -25.26 17.11
C GLU A 122 -11.91 -24.72 17.81
N GLU A 123 -11.85 -23.47 18.32
CA GLU A 123 -12.91 -22.94 19.18
C GLU A 123 -13.80 -21.89 18.49
N GLU A 124 -13.24 -21.14 17.51
CA GLU A 124 -13.87 -19.93 17.03
C GLU A 124 -14.26 -19.98 15.55
N LYS A 125 -13.57 -20.77 14.75
CA LYS A 125 -13.74 -20.83 13.28
C LYS A 125 -15.18 -21.10 12.84
N GLU A 126 -15.91 -21.92 13.59
CA GLU A 126 -17.31 -22.26 13.26
C GLU A 126 -18.25 -21.05 13.33
N LYS A 127 -17.90 -20.01 14.10
CA LYS A 127 -18.64 -18.75 14.16
C LYS A 127 -18.53 -17.92 12.88
N PHE A 128 -17.58 -18.30 12.00
CA PHE A 128 -17.29 -17.60 10.74
C PHE A 128 -17.41 -18.56 9.55
N PRO A 129 -18.62 -18.85 9.07
CA PRO A 129 -18.83 -19.79 7.96
C PRO A 129 -18.17 -19.36 6.65
N SER A 130 -17.96 -18.07 6.45
CA SER A 130 -17.23 -17.50 5.30
C SER A 130 -15.71 -17.66 5.38
N VAL A 131 -15.18 -18.19 6.50
CA VAL A 131 -13.74 -18.47 6.66
C VAL A 131 -13.46 -19.93 6.37
N LYS A 132 -12.52 -20.19 5.46
CA LYS A 132 -12.02 -21.53 5.16
C LYS A 132 -10.61 -21.70 5.71
N VAL A 133 -10.27 -22.88 6.22
CA VAL A 133 -8.90 -23.23 6.63
C VAL A 133 -8.27 -24.06 5.52
N GLN A 134 -7.11 -23.63 5.06
CA GLN A 134 -6.34 -24.33 4.02
C GLN A 134 -4.95 -24.69 4.56
N TYR A 135 -4.58 -25.96 4.39
CA TYR A 135 -3.30 -26.47 4.83
C TYR A 135 -2.31 -26.50 3.68
N VAL A 136 -1.28 -25.62 3.76
CA VAL A 136 -0.21 -25.51 2.75
C VAL A 136 1.12 -25.80 3.41
N PHE A 137 1.90 -26.70 2.78
CA PHE A 137 3.21 -27.09 3.31
C PHE A 137 4.15 -25.86 3.42
N ASN A 138 4.77 -25.72 4.58
CA ASN A 138 5.73 -24.68 4.94
C ASN A 138 5.21 -23.23 4.93
N SER A 139 3.92 -23.00 4.67
CA SER A 139 3.35 -21.64 4.72
C SER A 139 3.32 -21.09 6.16
N PRO A 140 3.69 -19.81 6.38
CA PRO A 140 3.36 -19.14 7.63
C PRO A 140 1.86 -18.87 7.73
N PRO A 141 1.29 -18.72 8.94
CA PRO A 141 -0.11 -18.34 9.10
C PRO A 141 -0.41 -17.01 8.43
N LYS A 142 -1.39 -17.02 7.51
CA LYS A 142 -1.86 -15.84 6.82
C LYS A 142 -3.34 -15.92 6.48
N LEU A 143 -3.99 -14.77 6.45
CA LEU A 143 -5.35 -14.60 5.98
C LEU A 143 -5.32 -14.10 4.55
N ILE A 144 -6.00 -14.80 3.66
CA ILE A 144 -6.25 -14.37 2.29
C ILE A 144 -7.68 -13.86 2.27
N MET A 145 -7.87 -12.56 2.12
CA MET A 145 -9.17 -11.92 2.11
C MET A 145 -9.76 -11.99 0.71
N LEU A 146 -11.06 -12.30 0.63
CA LEU A 146 -11.78 -12.50 -0.62
C LEU A 146 -12.81 -11.39 -0.84
N ASP A 147 -12.90 -10.90 -2.08
CA ASP A 147 -13.93 -9.99 -2.50
C ASP A 147 -15.28 -10.69 -2.76
N ASP A 148 -16.28 -9.95 -3.25
CA ASP A 148 -17.63 -10.48 -3.51
C ASP A 148 -17.67 -11.53 -4.63
N ASP A 149 -16.68 -11.51 -5.51
CA ASP A 149 -16.52 -12.50 -6.59
C ASP A 149 -15.70 -13.72 -6.14
N GLY A 150 -15.28 -13.76 -4.86
CA GLY A 150 -14.45 -14.80 -4.30
C GLY A 150 -12.99 -14.74 -4.77
N GLN A 151 -12.57 -13.62 -5.34
CA GLN A 151 -11.20 -13.42 -5.79
C GLN A 151 -10.31 -12.92 -4.65
N HIS A 152 -9.04 -13.25 -4.72
CA HIS A 152 -8.03 -12.75 -3.79
C HIS A 152 -7.93 -11.24 -3.85
N LYS A 153 -8.18 -10.59 -2.73
CA LYS A 153 -8.10 -9.13 -2.58
C LYS A 153 -6.83 -8.70 -1.87
N GLU A 154 -6.53 -9.36 -0.76
CA GLU A 154 -5.44 -8.98 0.13
C GLU A 154 -4.93 -10.19 0.91
N THR A 155 -3.64 -10.19 1.26
CA THR A 155 -3.01 -11.18 2.14
C THR A 155 -2.46 -10.51 3.40
N ILE A 156 -2.85 -11.02 4.56
CA ILE A 156 -2.47 -10.49 5.87
C ILE A 156 -1.77 -11.58 6.67
N ARG A 157 -0.54 -11.32 7.10
CA ARG A 157 0.18 -12.23 8.00
C ARG A 157 -0.36 -12.13 9.42
N VAL A 158 -0.67 -13.28 10.03
CA VAL A 158 -1.29 -13.36 11.36
C VAL A 158 -0.46 -14.19 12.35
N ASP A 159 0.77 -14.49 11.99
CA ASP A 159 1.69 -15.32 12.79
C ASP A 159 1.99 -14.73 14.19
N ASN A 160 1.88 -13.41 14.36
CA ASN A 160 2.08 -12.71 15.62
C ASN A 160 0.78 -12.19 16.27
N TRP A 161 -0.38 -12.56 15.70
CA TRP A 161 -1.65 -12.11 16.24
C TRP A 161 -2.12 -12.98 17.39
N LYS A 162 -2.71 -12.35 18.40
CA LYS A 162 -3.47 -13.05 19.44
C LYS A 162 -4.82 -13.47 18.87
N ARG A 163 -5.40 -14.54 19.43
CA ARG A 163 -6.73 -15.03 19.06
C ARG A 163 -7.80 -13.93 19.08
N GLU A 164 -7.76 -13.08 20.10
CA GLU A 164 -8.68 -11.95 20.25
C GLU A 164 -8.61 -10.96 19.10
N HIS A 165 -7.40 -10.67 18.62
CA HIS A 165 -7.20 -9.77 17.48
C HIS A 165 -7.74 -10.38 16.18
N ILE A 166 -7.57 -11.68 15.99
CA ILE A 166 -8.14 -12.41 14.85
C ILE A 166 -9.66 -12.32 14.90
N LEU A 167 -10.26 -12.58 16.07
CA LEU A 167 -11.71 -12.51 16.27
C LEU A 167 -12.27 -11.11 16.01
N GLN A 168 -11.63 -10.09 16.55
CA GLN A 168 -12.03 -8.71 16.35
C GLN A 168 -11.97 -8.36 14.86
N PHE A 169 -10.86 -8.66 14.22
CA PHE A 169 -10.66 -8.41 12.79
C PHE A 169 -11.73 -9.11 11.93
N MET A 170 -12.03 -10.36 12.21
CA MET A 170 -13.06 -11.12 11.48
C MET A 170 -14.46 -10.48 11.64
N ARG A 171 -14.80 -10.04 12.86
CA ARG A 171 -16.10 -9.38 13.13
C ARG A 171 -16.23 -8.04 12.41
N GLU A 172 -15.15 -7.28 12.34
CA GLU A 172 -15.15 -5.94 11.73
C GLU A 172 -15.04 -5.98 10.20
N LYS A 173 -14.31 -6.97 9.67
CA LYS A 173 -13.94 -6.99 8.26
C LYS A 173 -14.69 -8.00 7.40
N LEU A 174 -15.31 -9.00 7.98
CA LEU A 174 -16.15 -9.93 7.22
C LEU A 174 -17.60 -9.45 7.18
N LYS A 175 -18.20 -9.50 6.01
CA LYS A 175 -19.64 -9.27 5.85
C LYS A 175 -20.41 -10.31 6.67
N PRO A 176 -21.49 -9.93 7.37
CA PRO A 176 -22.32 -10.90 8.04
C PRO A 176 -22.86 -11.91 7.03
N SER A 177 -22.70 -13.19 7.34
CA SER A 177 -23.24 -14.22 6.45
C SER A 177 -24.77 -14.09 6.42
N SER A 178 -25.35 -14.06 5.23
CA SER A 178 -26.80 -14.01 5.02
C SER A 178 -27.54 -15.31 5.42
N ALA A 179 -26.87 -16.22 6.13
CA ALA A 179 -27.38 -17.52 6.54
C ALA A 179 -27.91 -17.55 8.00
N ALA A 180 -28.24 -16.40 8.57
CA ALA A 180 -28.89 -16.32 9.88
C ALA A 180 -30.29 -15.71 9.75
N ILE A 181 -31.19 -16.40 9.08
CA ILE A 181 -32.67 -16.29 9.22
C ILE A 181 -33.22 -17.68 9.32
#